data_41c6601719037d887147556150afaee7
#
_entry.id   41c6601719037d887147556150afaee7
#
_cell.length_a   1.000
_cell.length_b   1.000
_cell.length_c   1.000
_cell.angle_alpha   90.00
_cell.angle_beta   90.00
_cell.angle_gamma   90.00
#
_symmetry.space_group_name_H-M   'P 1'
#
loop_
_entity.id
_entity.type
_entity.pdbx_description
1 polymer ?
#
loop_
_entity_poly.entity_id
_entity_poly.type
_entity_poly.pdbx_seq_one_letter_code
_entity_poly.pdbx_strand_id
1 'polypeptide(L)'
;MLNTLNDVLNNVDNFIWGMPLIILILFTGILLTVRLRGLQIRHLGKALHYVFHNEDDGEGEVTSFGALCTALSATIGTGNIVGCATAIVAGGPGALFWMILAAFFGMATKYAEGMLAVKYRVIAEDGHALGGPFYYIEKGMGKNFKWLAKLFCVFGTMVGLFGIGTFTQVNGITSAVNNFFDPSNVHTISLFGMNYSISVVVAGIIVTICAGLVIIGGIKRISKVSEVIVPFMAVTYIGVCLIIVFTHLPQVPAAFAEIVQSAFGLKAVAGGAIGAMTVAMQKGIARGIFSNEAGLGSAPIAAAAAQTNEPVRQGLVSMTGTFIDTIIVCTMTGLAIVMTGAWDMGLEGVAVTTKAFALGLPFPAKASAFVLMMCLVFFAFTTILGWAYYSERCLEYLVNGKKFVITAFKWFYILAVFIGPFMTVSAVWTIADICNGLMAFPNLVALLALNGDVVSETRGYLERVGIVKTTVGEA
;
A
#
# COMPACT_ATOMS: atom_id res chain seq x y z
N MET A 1 13.73 -31.24 1.07
CA MET A 1 14.51 -30.03 1.39
C MET A 1 13.76 -28.74 1.00
N LEU A 2 13.33 -28.55 -0.25
CA LEU A 2 12.54 -27.37 -0.65
C LEU A 2 11.20 -27.26 0.08
N ASN A 3 10.45 -28.35 0.25
CA ASN A 3 9.17 -28.34 0.98
C ASN A 3 9.38 -27.97 2.45
N THR A 4 10.40 -28.53 3.10
CA THR A 4 10.74 -28.21 4.50
C THR A 4 11.11 -26.73 4.67
N LEU A 5 11.83 -26.15 3.71
CA LEU A 5 12.18 -24.73 3.70
C LEU A 5 10.93 -23.85 3.56
N ASN A 6 10.02 -24.18 2.63
CA ASN A 6 8.77 -23.47 2.46
C ASN A 6 7.89 -23.56 3.70
N ASP A 7 7.82 -24.71 4.37
CA ASP A 7 7.06 -24.87 5.61
C ASP A 7 7.61 -23.99 6.74
N VAL A 8 8.93 -23.92 6.87
CA VAL A 8 9.58 -23.05 7.86
C VAL A 8 9.30 -21.58 7.55
N LEU A 9 9.46 -21.16 6.30
CA LEU A 9 9.18 -19.78 5.87
C LEU A 9 7.73 -19.40 6.11
N ASN A 10 6.78 -20.26 5.76
CA ASN A 10 5.35 -20.02 5.99
C ASN A 10 5.02 -19.92 7.49
N ASN A 11 5.66 -20.73 8.34
CA ASN A 11 5.48 -20.62 9.79
C ASN A 11 6.02 -19.29 10.33
N VAL A 12 7.17 -18.83 9.84
CA VAL A 12 7.76 -17.53 10.21
C VAL A 12 6.87 -16.38 9.73
N ASP A 13 6.37 -16.45 8.50
CA ASP A 13 5.46 -15.47 7.94
C ASP A 13 4.15 -15.36 8.75
N ASN A 14 3.54 -16.49 9.05
CA ASN A 14 2.32 -16.54 9.87
C ASN A 14 2.56 -16.00 11.29
N PHE A 15 3.76 -16.18 11.85
CA PHE A 15 4.12 -15.62 13.15
C PHE A 15 4.27 -14.08 13.07
N ILE A 16 4.97 -13.59 12.06
CA ILE A 16 5.22 -12.15 11.87
C ILE A 16 3.92 -11.38 11.59
N TRP A 17 3.12 -11.86 10.62
CA TRP A 17 1.79 -11.31 10.32
C TRP A 17 0.69 -11.80 11.27
N GLY A 18 1.09 -12.42 12.37
CA GLY A 18 0.20 -12.89 13.40
C GLY A 18 -0.34 -11.76 14.29
N MET A 19 -1.09 -12.19 15.32
CA MET A 19 -1.73 -11.29 16.29
C MET A 19 -0.79 -10.24 16.92
N PRO A 20 0.50 -10.54 17.26
CA PRO A 20 1.36 -9.55 17.87
C PRO A 20 1.59 -8.29 17.03
N LEU A 21 1.89 -8.43 15.74
CA LEU A 21 2.08 -7.29 14.84
C LEU A 21 0.77 -6.55 14.59
N ILE A 22 -0.32 -7.28 14.37
CA ILE A 22 -1.67 -6.70 14.18
C ILE A 22 -2.06 -5.85 15.41
N ILE A 23 -1.86 -6.38 16.60
CA ILE A 23 -2.15 -5.64 17.85
C ILE A 23 -1.27 -4.38 17.94
N LEU A 24 0.01 -4.48 17.65
CA LEU A 24 0.94 -3.36 17.71
C LEU A 24 0.55 -2.24 16.73
N ILE A 25 0.18 -2.59 15.49
CA ILE A 25 -0.28 -1.62 14.48
C ILE A 25 -1.59 -0.95 14.91
N LEU A 26 -2.58 -1.75 15.33
CA LEU A 26 -3.86 -1.21 15.79
C LEU A 26 -3.69 -0.35 17.03
N PHE A 27 -2.91 -0.81 18.01
CA PHE A 27 -2.61 -0.04 19.21
C PHE A 27 -1.98 1.32 18.88
N THR A 28 -0.99 1.35 17.99
CA THR A 28 -0.35 2.59 17.54
C THR A 28 -1.37 3.52 16.86
N GLY A 29 -2.21 3.00 15.97
CA GLY A 29 -3.24 3.78 15.29
C GLY A 29 -4.30 4.31 16.23
N ILE A 30 -4.78 3.50 17.17
CA ILE A 30 -5.75 3.90 18.21
C ILE A 30 -5.13 4.96 19.15
N LEU A 31 -3.91 4.73 19.63
CA LEU A 31 -3.19 5.68 20.49
C LEU A 31 -3.06 7.05 19.81
N LEU A 32 -2.60 7.08 18.55
CA LEU A 32 -2.48 8.31 17.79
C LEU A 32 -3.84 8.96 17.53
N THR A 33 -4.87 8.18 17.21
CA THR A 33 -6.24 8.69 17.03
C THR A 33 -6.74 9.39 18.29
N VAL A 34 -6.58 8.78 19.46
CA VAL A 34 -7.00 9.35 20.75
C VAL A 34 -6.18 10.59 21.08
N ARG A 35 -4.86 10.53 20.99
CA ARG A 35 -3.96 11.65 21.32
C ARG A 35 -4.13 12.85 20.38
N LEU A 36 -4.45 12.61 19.11
CA LEU A 36 -4.75 13.63 18.12
C LEU A 36 -6.24 14.03 18.09
N ARG A 37 -7.05 13.51 19.04
CA ARG A 37 -8.48 13.81 19.21
C ARG A 37 -9.30 13.57 17.93
N GLY A 38 -9.08 12.45 17.25
CA GLY A 38 -9.78 12.10 16.02
C GLY A 38 -9.49 13.03 14.84
N LEU A 39 -8.25 13.46 14.68
CA LEU A 39 -7.79 14.38 13.65
C LEU A 39 -8.25 13.97 12.25
N GLN A 40 -8.22 12.67 11.95
CA GLN A 40 -8.63 12.11 10.65
C GLN A 40 -10.11 12.36 10.31
N ILE A 41 -10.98 12.57 11.30
CA ILE A 41 -12.37 12.98 11.07
C ILE A 41 -12.48 14.50 10.99
N ARG A 42 -11.91 15.19 11.96
CA ARG A 42 -12.09 16.64 12.15
C ARG A 42 -11.43 17.49 11.07
N HIS A 43 -10.35 16.97 10.48
CA HIS A 43 -9.53 17.72 9.52
C HIS A 43 -9.41 17.04 8.15
N LEU A 44 -10.27 16.03 7.84
CA LEU A 44 -10.27 15.37 6.52
C LEU A 44 -10.52 16.36 5.38
N GLY A 45 -11.50 17.25 5.54
CA GLY A 45 -11.80 18.27 4.52
C GLY A 45 -10.60 19.21 4.27
N LYS A 46 -9.87 19.60 5.33
CA LYS A 46 -8.66 20.40 5.20
C LYS A 46 -7.51 19.61 4.56
N ALA A 47 -7.40 18.33 4.89
CA ALA A 47 -6.43 17.44 4.29
C ALA A 47 -6.64 17.32 2.76
N LEU A 48 -7.89 17.09 2.34
CA LEU A 48 -8.25 17.05 0.93
C LEU A 48 -8.01 18.40 0.22
N HIS A 49 -8.26 19.51 0.91
CA HIS A 49 -7.92 20.83 0.36
C HIS A 49 -6.41 20.95 0.10
N TYR A 50 -5.56 20.51 1.03
CA TYR A 50 -4.11 20.59 0.88
C TYR A 50 -3.55 19.66 -0.21
N VAL A 51 -4.24 18.61 -0.58
CA VAL A 51 -3.85 17.76 -1.71
C VAL A 51 -3.79 18.56 -3.02
N PHE A 52 -4.71 19.52 -3.22
CA PHE A 52 -4.81 20.29 -4.45
C PHE A 52 -4.21 21.71 -4.36
N HIS A 53 -3.74 22.13 -3.17
CA HIS A 53 -3.16 23.44 -2.95
C HIS A 53 -1.75 23.30 -2.39
N ASN A 54 -0.76 23.43 -3.25
CA ASN A 54 0.65 23.39 -2.87
C ASN A 54 1.09 24.66 -2.13
N GLU A 55 2.23 24.57 -1.44
CA GLU A 55 3.00 25.74 -0.99
C GLU A 55 4.09 26.04 -2.01
N ASP A 56 4.22 27.31 -2.41
CA ASP A 56 5.16 27.69 -3.45
C ASP A 56 6.60 27.85 -2.91
N ASP A 57 6.76 28.01 -1.57
CA ASP A 57 8.04 28.34 -0.92
C ASP A 57 8.67 27.18 -0.14
N GLY A 58 8.18 25.95 -0.31
CA GLY A 58 8.66 24.77 0.44
C GLY A 58 9.95 24.18 -0.13
N GLU A 59 10.86 23.78 0.75
CA GLU A 59 11.97 22.89 0.38
C GLU A 59 11.44 21.51 0.00
N GLY A 60 12.05 20.86 -1.00
CA GLY A 60 11.67 19.52 -1.46
C GLY A 60 11.83 19.37 -2.97
N GLU A 61 11.61 18.15 -3.47
CA GLU A 61 11.87 17.80 -4.87
C GLU A 61 10.61 17.76 -5.74
N VAL A 62 9.45 17.50 -5.12
CA VAL A 62 8.17 17.32 -5.80
C VAL A 62 7.04 18.01 -5.02
N THR A 63 5.94 18.33 -5.70
CA THR A 63 4.77 18.92 -5.04
C THR A 63 4.20 17.97 -3.97
N SER A 64 3.42 18.50 -3.01
CA SER A 64 2.71 17.66 -2.03
C SER A 64 1.77 16.66 -2.70
N PHE A 65 1.12 17.08 -3.79
CA PHE A 65 0.31 16.20 -4.64
C PHE A 65 1.17 15.12 -5.30
N GLY A 66 2.34 15.46 -5.85
CA GLY A 66 3.26 14.53 -6.45
C GLY A 66 3.82 13.51 -5.46
N ALA A 67 4.14 13.95 -4.24
CA ALA A 67 4.55 13.07 -3.15
C ALA A 67 3.42 12.11 -2.75
N LEU A 68 2.18 12.59 -2.66
CA LEU A 68 0.99 11.75 -2.41
C LEU A 68 0.77 10.76 -3.55
N CYS A 69 0.81 11.20 -4.81
CA CYS A 69 0.65 10.32 -5.96
C CYS A 69 1.76 9.26 -6.03
N THR A 70 3.00 9.62 -5.65
CA THR A 70 4.10 8.65 -5.53
C THR A 70 3.83 7.64 -4.40
N ALA A 71 3.32 8.07 -3.27
CA ALA A 71 2.92 7.17 -2.19
C ALA A 71 1.74 6.28 -2.60
N LEU A 72 0.71 6.84 -3.24
CA LEU A 72 -0.44 6.08 -3.77
C LEU A 72 -0.03 5.13 -4.90
N SER A 73 0.97 5.47 -5.70
CA SER A 73 1.50 4.55 -6.72
C SER A 73 2.07 3.28 -6.11
N ALA A 74 2.69 3.37 -4.94
CA ALA A 74 3.21 2.21 -4.23
C ALA A 74 2.10 1.39 -3.55
N THR A 75 1.06 2.04 -3.03
CA THR A 75 0.00 1.41 -2.23
C THR A 75 -1.16 0.89 -3.07
N ILE A 76 -1.66 1.67 -4.06
CA ILE A 76 -2.74 1.22 -4.95
C ILE A 76 -2.17 0.24 -5.98
N GLY A 77 -2.24 -1.04 -5.66
CA GLY A 77 -1.64 -2.11 -6.45
C GLY A 77 -2.53 -3.35 -6.53
N THR A 78 -1.90 -4.51 -6.71
CA THR A 78 -2.60 -5.81 -6.66
C THR A 78 -3.33 -6.03 -5.33
N GLY A 79 -2.90 -5.38 -4.25
CA GLY A 79 -3.52 -5.44 -2.92
C GLY A 79 -4.98 -5.05 -2.91
N ASN A 80 -5.35 -3.98 -3.61
CA ASN A 80 -6.71 -3.45 -3.66
C ASN A 80 -7.69 -4.33 -4.43
N ILE A 81 -7.21 -5.11 -5.39
CA ILE A 81 -8.03 -5.99 -6.25
C ILE A 81 -7.93 -7.44 -5.76
N VAL A 82 -6.73 -8.00 -5.80
CA VAL A 82 -6.46 -9.40 -5.46
C VAL A 82 -6.41 -9.61 -3.95
N GLY A 83 -5.74 -8.72 -3.23
CA GLY A 83 -5.62 -8.78 -1.77
C GLY A 83 -6.96 -8.66 -1.05
N CYS A 84 -7.81 -7.71 -1.49
CA CYS A 84 -9.16 -7.54 -0.98
C CYS A 84 -10.02 -8.80 -1.23
N ALA A 85 -9.99 -9.35 -2.46
CA ALA A 85 -10.67 -10.59 -2.81
C ALA A 85 -10.20 -11.76 -1.93
N THR A 86 -8.89 -11.92 -1.77
CA THR A 86 -8.30 -12.98 -0.93
C THR A 86 -8.73 -12.85 0.54
N ALA A 87 -8.80 -11.61 1.07
CA ALA A 87 -9.27 -11.38 2.43
C ALA A 87 -10.72 -11.83 2.61
N ILE A 88 -11.59 -11.49 1.65
CA ILE A 88 -13.02 -11.81 1.71
C ILE A 88 -13.25 -13.33 1.53
N VAL A 89 -12.54 -13.98 0.63
CA VAL A 89 -12.64 -15.44 0.44
C VAL A 89 -12.16 -16.19 1.69
N ALA A 90 -11.05 -15.77 2.29
CA ALA A 90 -10.48 -16.46 3.45
C ALA A 90 -11.16 -16.12 4.78
N GLY A 91 -11.68 -14.90 4.94
CA GLY A 91 -12.26 -14.39 6.18
C GLY A 91 -13.76 -14.14 6.13
N GLY A 92 -14.40 -14.45 5.00
CA GLY A 92 -15.80 -14.07 4.74
C GLY A 92 -15.97 -12.57 4.46
N PRO A 93 -17.19 -12.12 4.12
CA PRO A 93 -17.51 -10.70 3.89
C PRO A 93 -17.12 -9.78 5.04
N GLY A 94 -17.09 -10.28 6.27
CA GLY A 94 -16.68 -9.53 7.47
C GLY A 94 -15.24 -9.06 7.47
N ALA A 95 -14.37 -9.67 6.67
CA ALA A 95 -13.00 -9.20 6.51
C ALA A 95 -12.93 -7.75 5.98
N LEU A 96 -13.88 -7.35 5.12
CA LEU A 96 -13.97 -5.98 4.63
C LEU A 96 -14.25 -4.97 5.75
N PHE A 97 -15.12 -5.31 6.71
CA PHE A 97 -15.37 -4.45 7.87
C PHE A 97 -14.11 -4.18 8.67
N TRP A 98 -13.35 -5.24 8.99
CA TRP A 98 -12.11 -5.12 9.76
C TRP A 98 -11.00 -4.41 8.98
N MET A 99 -10.97 -4.56 7.66
CA MET A 99 -10.06 -3.83 6.76
C MET A 99 -10.33 -2.31 6.81
N ILE A 100 -11.59 -1.89 6.72
CA ILE A 100 -12.01 -0.49 6.81
C ILE A 100 -11.71 0.09 8.19
N LEU A 101 -12.00 -0.67 9.26
CA LEU A 101 -11.74 -0.26 10.63
C LEU A 101 -10.23 -0.05 10.88
N ALA A 102 -9.39 -0.97 10.40
CA ALA A 102 -7.94 -0.84 10.49
C ALA A 102 -7.44 0.37 9.71
N ALA A 103 -7.97 0.62 8.52
CA ALA A 103 -7.63 1.79 7.71
C ALA A 103 -8.02 3.11 8.40
N PHE A 104 -9.17 3.15 9.07
CA PHE A 104 -9.58 4.33 9.84
C PHE A 104 -8.55 4.72 10.89
N PHE A 105 -8.05 3.76 11.68
CA PHE A 105 -6.97 4.02 12.63
C PHE A 105 -5.62 4.24 11.93
N GLY A 106 -5.40 3.56 10.82
CA GLY A 106 -4.24 3.70 9.96
C GLY A 106 -4.06 5.11 9.38
N MET A 107 -5.15 5.87 9.17
CA MET A 107 -5.07 7.28 8.76
C MET A 107 -4.30 8.13 9.77
N ALA A 108 -4.50 7.94 11.07
CA ALA A 108 -3.76 8.66 12.10
C ALA A 108 -2.27 8.23 12.13
N THR A 109 -2.00 6.96 11.84
CA THR A 109 -0.63 6.46 11.69
C THR A 109 0.06 7.09 10.49
N LYS A 110 -0.56 7.11 9.32
CA LYS A 110 -0.05 7.77 8.10
C LYS A 110 0.17 9.27 8.29
N TYR A 111 -0.73 9.93 9.04
CA TYR A 111 -0.53 11.31 9.42
C TYR A 111 0.80 11.51 10.16
N ALA A 112 1.02 10.71 11.22
CA ALA A 112 2.22 10.79 12.04
C ALA A 112 3.49 10.46 11.22
N GLU A 113 3.44 9.43 10.38
CA GLU A 113 4.52 9.03 9.47
C GLU A 113 4.90 10.18 8.53
N GLY A 114 3.93 10.78 7.83
CA GLY A 114 4.17 11.87 6.89
C GLY A 114 4.70 13.14 7.56
N MET A 115 4.17 13.46 8.74
CA MET A 115 4.61 14.60 9.53
C MET A 115 6.06 14.43 10.01
N LEU A 116 6.40 13.27 10.60
CA LEU A 116 7.75 12.98 11.08
C LEU A 116 8.76 12.91 9.93
N ALA A 117 8.35 12.44 8.74
CA ALA A 117 9.19 12.38 7.57
C ALA A 117 9.69 13.76 7.14
N VAL A 118 8.83 14.78 7.16
CA VAL A 118 9.21 16.16 6.84
C VAL A 118 9.96 16.81 8.00
N LYS A 119 9.52 16.60 9.24
CA LYS A 119 10.16 17.19 10.42
C LYS A 119 11.64 16.79 10.57
N TYR A 120 11.97 15.54 10.26
CA TYR A 120 13.31 14.99 10.48
C TYR A 120 14.11 14.76 9.20
N ARG A 121 13.61 15.20 8.03
CA ARG A 121 14.34 15.09 6.77
C ARG A 121 15.64 15.88 6.77
N VAL A 122 16.49 15.56 5.80
CA VAL A 122 17.71 16.29 5.47
C VAL A 122 17.61 16.74 4.04
N ILE A 123 17.91 17.99 3.79
CA ILE A 123 18.12 18.48 2.43
C ILE A 123 19.63 18.40 2.16
N ALA A 124 20.02 17.60 1.16
CA ALA A 124 21.39 17.48 0.74
C ALA A 124 21.85 18.74 -0.03
N GLU A 125 23.16 18.92 -0.21
CA GLU A 125 23.74 20.08 -0.90
C GLU A 125 23.23 20.26 -2.34
N ASP A 126 22.82 19.18 -3.00
CA ASP A 126 22.24 19.17 -4.34
C ASP A 126 20.73 19.40 -4.36
N GLY A 127 20.12 19.76 -3.23
CA GLY A 127 18.69 19.99 -3.06
C GLY A 127 17.85 18.72 -2.93
N HIS A 128 18.48 17.55 -2.80
CA HIS A 128 17.85 16.27 -2.68
C HIS A 128 17.27 16.07 -1.28
N ALA A 129 15.97 15.71 -1.18
CA ALA A 129 15.30 15.51 0.09
C ALA A 129 15.44 14.06 0.57
N LEU A 130 16.09 13.86 1.69
CA LEU A 130 16.35 12.57 2.32
C LEU A 130 15.57 12.46 3.62
N GLY A 131 14.59 11.57 3.68
CA GLY A 131 13.75 11.37 4.86
C GLY A 131 13.07 10.02 4.86
N GLY A 132 12.22 9.82 5.87
CA GLY A 132 11.53 8.57 6.10
C GLY A 132 11.87 7.97 7.47
N PRO A 133 11.46 6.72 7.75
CA PRO A 133 11.62 6.11 9.08
C PRO A 133 13.04 6.10 9.59
N PHE A 134 13.99 5.79 8.73
CA PHE A 134 15.40 5.74 9.10
C PHE A 134 15.96 7.09 9.55
N TYR A 135 15.43 8.20 9.04
CA TYR A 135 15.84 9.53 9.50
C TYR A 135 15.17 9.92 10.82
N TYR A 136 13.87 9.72 10.99
CA TYR A 136 13.25 10.06 12.27
C TYR A 136 13.60 9.08 13.39
N ILE A 137 13.98 7.83 13.08
CA ILE A 137 14.60 6.92 14.04
C ILE A 137 15.96 7.46 14.49
N GLU A 138 16.87 7.76 13.56
CA GLU A 138 18.23 8.20 13.90
C GLU A 138 18.25 9.59 14.55
N LYS A 139 17.45 10.55 14.06
CA LYS A 139 17.46 11.94 14.54
C LYS A 139 16.46 12.21 15.65
N GLY A 140 15.27 11.63 15.57
CA GLY A 140 14.21 11.84 16.55
C GLY A 140 14.43 11.02 17.81
N MET A 141 14.78 9.73 17.70
CA MET A 141 15.06 8.88 18.86
C MET A 141 16.52 8.99 19.34
N GLY A 142 17.42 9.48 18.47
CA GLY A 142 18.83 9.67 18.77
C GLY A 142 19.76 8.64 18.13
N LYS A 143 21.06 8.98 18.08
CA LYS A 143 22.10 8.21 17.38
C LYS A 143 22.25 6.76 17.87
N ASN A 144 21.86 6.46 19.10
CA ASN A 144 21.91 5.11 19.66
C ASN A 144 20.94 4.15 18.95
N PHE A 145 19.91 4.67 18.27
CA PHE A 145 18.93 3.88 17.53
C PHE A 145 19.27 3.72 16.03
N LYS A 146 20.45 4.16 15.59
CA LYS A 146 20.90 4.04 14.19
C LYS A 146 20.88 2.60 13.68
N TRP A 147 21.11 1.61 14.54
CA TRP A 147 21.00 0.19 14.17
C TRP A 147 19.57 -0.19 13.75
N LEU A 148 18.56 0.38 14.43
CA LEU A 148 17.14 0.15 14.11
C LEU A 148 16.78 0.78 12.76
N ALA A 149 17.31 1.98 12.47
CA ALA A 149 17.18 2.64 11.18
C ALA A 149 17.80 1.80 10.04
N LYS A 150 19.00 1.24 10.26
CA LYS A 150 19.63 0.34 9.29
C LYS A 150 18.84 -0.93 9.07
N LEU A 151 18.29 -1.51 10.13
CA LEU A 151 17.45 -2.72 10.05
C LEU A 151 16.20 -2.46 9.19
N PHE A 152 15.53 -1.33 9.39
CA PHE A 152 14.43 -0.88 8.52
C PHE A 152 14.87 -0.83 7.05
N CYS A 153 16.01 -0.20 6.77
CA CYS A 153 16.50 -0.02 5.41
C CYS A 153 16.89 -1.34 4.73
N VAL A 154 17.43 -2.30 5.47
CA VAL A 154 17.71 -3.66 4.93
C VAL A 154 16.41 -4.30 4.47
N PHE A 155 15.39 -4.31 5.34
CA PHE A 155 14.10 -4.90 4.97
C PHE A 155 13.44 -4.15 3.82
N GLY A 156 13.41 -2.80 3.85
CA GLY A 156 12.83 -1.99 2.77
C GLY A 156 13.50 -2.20 1.41
N THR A 157 14.82 -2.39 1.40
CA THR A 157 15.56 -2.71 0.17
C THR A 157 15.18 -4.10 -0.36
N MET A 158 15.06 -5.10 0.52
CA MET A 158 14.69 -6.47 0.14
C MET A 158 13.26 -6.55 -0.37
N VAL A 159 12.31 -5.89 0.30
CA VAL A 159 10.89 -5.86 -0.11
C VAL A 159 10.73 -5.27 -1.51
N GLY A 160 11.42 -4.17 -1.81
CA GLY A 160 11.36 -3.58 -3.15
C GLY A 160 11.98 -4.47 -4.21
N LEU A 161 13.16 -5.05 -3.94
CA LEU A 161 13.91 -5.80 -4.94
C LEU A 161 13.36 -7.20 -5.23
N PHE A 162 12.84 -7.89 -4.22
CA PHE A 162 12.43 -9.30 -4.34
C PHE A 162 10.95 -9.57 -4.06
N GLY A 163 10.17 -8.54 -3.74
CA GLY A 163 8.79 -8.73 -3.30
C GLY A 163 7.79 -7.81 -3.99
N ILE A 164 7.15 -7.01 -3.15
CA ILE A 164 6.01 -6.16 -3.53
C ILE A 164 6.36 -5.21 -4.66
N GLY A 165 7.61 -4.72 -4.71
CA GLY A 165 8.04 -3.76 -5.74
C GLY A 165 8.31 -4.37 -7.11
N THR A 166 8.56 -5.68 -7.21
CA THR A 166 8.99 -6.32 -8.47
C THR A 166 8.17 -7.57 -8.78
N PHE A 167 8.54 -8.72 -8.23
CA PHE A 167 8.03 -10.03 -8.63
C PHE A 167 6.51 -10.15 -8.49
N THR A 168 5.93 -9.70 -7.38
CA THR A 168 4.50 -9.77 -7.14
C THR A 168 3.70 -8.99 -8.18
N GLN A 169 4.14 -7.76 -8.48
CA GLN A 169 3.41 -6.87 -9.39
C GLN A 169 3.56 -7.34 -10.84
N VAL A 170 4.77 -7.69 -11.26
CA VAL A 170 5.00 -8.13 -12.64
C VAL A 170 4.27 -9.43 -12.92
N ASN A 171 4.28 -10.39 -11.98
CA ASN A 171 3.47 -11.59 -12.07
C ASN A 171 1.98 -11.29 -12.13
N GLY A 172 1.50 -10.35 -11.33
CA GLY A 172 0.11 -9.89 -11.39
C GLY A 172 -0.26 -9.35 -12.77
N ILE A 173 0.58 -8.49 -13.36
CA ILE A 173 0.40 -7.95 -14.71
C ILE A 173 0.39 -9.08 -15.76
N THR A 174 1.45 -9.89 -15.79
CA THR A 174 1.62 -10.90 -16.83
C THR A 174 0.56 -12.01 -16.74
N SER A 175 0.15 -12.38 -15.53
CA SER A 175 -0.96 -13.31 -15.31
C SER A 175 -2.30 -12.73 -15.78
N ALA A 176 -2.58 -11.47 -15.49
CA ALA A 176 -3.81 -10.82 -15.92
C ALA A 176 -3.89 -10.71 -17.46
N VAL A 177 -2.77 -10.33 -18.09
CA VAL A 177 -2.66 -10.28 -19.57
C VAL A 177 -2.81 -11.67 -20.17
N ASN A 178 -2.15 -12.67 -19.60
CA ASN A 178 -2.24 -14.04 -20.08
C ASN A 178 -3.67 -14.60 -19.96
N ASN A 179 -4.31 -14.42 -18.82
CA ASN A 179 -5.67 -14.88 -18.58
C ASN A 179 -6.69 -14.24 -19.55
N PHE A 180 -6.39 -13.04 -20.05
CA PHE A 180 -7.25 -12.37 -21.03
C PHE A 180 -6.97 -12.79 -22.47
N PHE A 181 -5.69 -12.85 -22.88
CA PHE A 181 -5.31 -13.07 -24.28
C PHE A 181 -5.08 -14.53 -24.64
N ASP A 182 -4.53 -15.35 -23.71
CA ASP A 182 -4.20 -16.76 -23.94
C ASP A 182 -4.45 -17.62 -22.70
N PRO A 183 -5.71 -17.71 -22.21
CA PRO A 183 -6.04 -18.40 -20.96
C PRO A 183 -5.73 -19.91 -21.00
N SER A 184 -5.63 -20.49 -22.20
CA SER A 184 -5.34 -21.92 -22.39
C SER A 184 -3.85 -22.19 -22.67
N ASN A 185 -2.99 -21.18 -22.65
CA ASN A 185 -1.55 -21.26 -22.94
C ASN A 185 -1.26 -21.99 -24.28
N VAL A 186 -2.03 -21.68 -25.31
CA VAL A 186 -1.89 -22.32 -26.64
C VAL A 186 -0.62 -21.84 -27.35
N HIS A 187 -0.29 -20.55 -27.18
CA HIS A 187 0.87 -19.93 -27.82
C HIS A 187 2.04 -19.85 -26.84
N THR A 188 2.90 -20.86 -26.88
CA THR A 188 4.05 -20.93 -25.97
C THR A 188 5.39 -20.80 -26.68
N ILE A 189 6.38 -20.28 -25.98
CA ILE A 189 7.80 -20.24 -26.38
C ILE A 189 8.63 -20.93 -25.30
N SER A 190 9.58 -21.76 -25.72
CA SER A 190 10.50 -22.41 -24.79
C SER A 190 11.68 -21.48 -24.46
N LEU A 191 11.81 -21.10 -23.19
CA LEU A 191 12.90 -20.31 -22.64
C LEU A 191 13.49 -21.02 -21.42
N PHE A 192 14.81 -21.18 -21.38
CA PHE A 192 15.52 -21.82 -20.26
C PHE A 192 15.01 -23.22 -19.89
N GLY A 193 14.49 -23.97 -20.87
CA GLY A 193 13.96 -25.33 -20.67
C GLY A 193 12.54 -25.40 -20.11
N MET A 194 11.85 -24.27 -19.99
CA MET A 194 10.44 -24.17 -19.59
C MET A 194 9.62 -23.49 -20.68
N ASN A 195 8.33 -23.86 -20.78
CA ASN A 195 7.40 -23.25 -21.73
C ASN A 195 6.63 -22.12 -21.08
N TYR A 196 6.73 -20.94 -21.66
CA TYR A 196 6.00 -19.74 -21.23
C TYR A 196 5.04 -19.29 -22.33
N SER A 197 3.87 -18.78 -21.95
CA SER A 197 2.98 -18.15 -22.92
C SER A 197 3.64 -16.90 -23.53
N ILE A 198 3.48 -16.72 -24.84
CA ILE A 198 3.99 -15.54 -25.56
C ILE A 198 3.44 -14.26 -24.95
N SER A 199 2.19 -14.24 -24.48
CA SER A 199 1.56 -13.09 -23.83
C SER A 199 2.30 -12.69 -22.55
N VAL A 200 2.77 -13.65 -21.74
CA VAL A 200 3.57 -13.41 -20.53
C VAL A 200 4.91 -12.76 -20.87
N VAL A 201 5.60 -13.31 -21.88
CA VAL A 201 6.92 -12.80 -22.31
C VAL A 201 6.82 -11.38 -22.86
N VAL A 202 5.86 -11.15 -23.75
CA VAL A 202 5.65 -9.82 -24.37
C VAL A 202 5.25 -8.78 -23.31
N ALA A 203 4.31 -9.12 -22.44
CA ALA A 203 3.91 -8.23 -21.35
C ALA A 203 5.08 -7.91 -20.40
N GLY A 204 5.87 -8.92 -20.03
CA GLY A 204 7.06 -8.74 -19.19
C GLY A 204 8.10 -7.80 -19.81
N ILE A 205 8.37 -7.94 -21.11
CA ILE A 205 9.28 -7.05 -21.84
C ILE A 205 8.75 -5.61 -21.86
N ILE A 206 7.47 -5.41 -22.21
CA ILE A 206 6.85 -4.08 -22.28
C ILE A 206 6.92 -3.40 -20.90
N VAL A 207 6.52 -4.11 -19.84
CA VAL A 207 6.56 -3.58 -18.46
C VAL A 207 7.98 -3.20 -18.07
N THR A 208 8.98 -4.03 -18.37
CA THR A 208 10.37 -3.78 -18.06
C THR A 208 10.91 -2.53 -18.75
N ILE A 209 10.62 -2.37 -20.04
CA ILE A 209 11.03 -1.18 -20.81
C ILE A 209 10.37 0.06 -20.24
N CYS A 210 9.05 0.05 -20.02
CA CYS A 210 8.31 1.18 -19.48
C CYS A 210 8.81 1.55 -18.07
N ALA A 211 8.99 0.57 -17.18
CA ALA A 211 9.52 0.79 -15.84
C ALA A 211 10.94 1.35 -15.87
N GLY A 212 11.82 0.79 -16.69
CA GLY A 212 13.19 1.25 -16.85
C GLY A 212 13.29 2.71 -17.29
N LEU A 213 12.49 3.12 -18.29
CA LEU A 213 12.43 4.49 -18.77
C LEU A 213 12.02 5.48 -17.66
N VAL A 214 11.15 5.08 -16.75
CA VAL A 214 10.70 5.95 -15.65
C VAL A 214 11.69 5.93 -14.49
N ILE A 215 12.14 4.76 -14.03
CA ILE A 215 13.00 4.58 -12.84
C ILE A 215 14.35 5.29 -13.02
N ILE A 216 14.95 5.22 -14.21
CA ILE A 216 16.22 5.90 -14.50
C ILE A 216 16.11 7.42 -14.28
N GLY A 217 14.94 8.02 -14.49
CA GLY A 217 14.68 9.43 -14.28
C GLY A 217 14.51 9.87 -12.83
N GLY A 218 14.54 8.94 -11.86
CA GLY A 218 14.43 9.22 -10.42
C GLY A 218 13.06 9.76 -9.99
N ILE A 219 13.01 10.31 -8.75
CA ILE A 219 11.74 10.73 -8.11
C ILE A 219 10.94 11.73 -8.95
N LYS A 220 11.59 12.70 -9.59
CA LYS A 220 10.91 13.72 -10.39
C LYS A 220 10.12 13.12 -11.57
N ARG A 221 10.67 12.07 -12.21
CA ARG A 221 9.99 11.38 -13.31
C ARG A 221 8.93 10.42 -12.78
N ILE A 222 9.23 9.70 -11.69
CA ILE A 222 8.27 8.82 -11.01
C ILE A 222 7.05 9.61 -10.56
N SER A 223 7.26 10.75 -9.89
CA SER A 223 6.17 11.65 -9.44
C SER A 223 5.31 12.13 -10.61
N LYS A 224 5.95 12.64 -11.68
CA LYS A 224 5.24 13.12 -12.88
C LYS A 224 4.35 12.05 -13.52
N VAL A 225 4.86 10.83 -13.62
CA VAL A 225 4.10 9.69 -14.16
C VAL A 225 2.98 9.29 -13.21
N SER A 226 3.26 9.27 -11.90
CA SER A 226 2.26 8.95 -10.87
C SER A 226 1.15 9.99 -10.79
N GLU A 227 1.46 11.29 -10.92
CA GLU A 227 0.47 12.38 -10.94
C GLU A 227 -0.58 12.25 -12.05
N VAL A 228 -0.23 11.56 -13.14
CA VAL A 228 -1.15 11.30 -14.26
C VAL A 228 -1.86 9.96 -14.10
N ILE A 229 -1.08 8.89 -13.88
CA ILE A 229 -1.62 7.53 -13.89
C ILE A 229 -2.47 7.25 -12.64
N VAL A 230 -2.05 7.69 -11.45
CA VAL A 230 -2.75 7.35 -10.20
C VAL A 230 -4.17 7.93 -10.15
N PRO A 231 -4.40 9.22 -10.40
CA PRO A 231 -5.77 9.73 -10.47
C PRO A 231 -6.61 9.07 -11.56
N PHE A 232 -6.02 8.87 -12.76
CA PHE A 232 -6.72 8.22 -13.87
C PHE A 232 -7.17 6.80 -13.50
N MET A 233 -6.26 5.97 -12.97
CA MET A 233 -6.59 4.58 -12.61
C MET A 233 -7.59 4.52 -11.45
N ALA A 234 -7.45 5.39 -10.43
CA ALA A 234 -8.36 5.41 -9.29
C ALA A 234 -9.77 5.83 -9.70
N VAL A 235 -9.90 6.92 -10.47
CA VAL A 235 -11.20 7.40 -10.96
C VAL A 235 -11.86 6.38 -11.87
N THR A 236 -11.10 5.76 -12.79
CA THR A 236 -11.62 4.72 -13.68
C THR A 236 -12.12 3.52 -12.89
N TYR A 237 -11.32 3.02 -11.95
CA TYR A 237 -11.68 1.86 -11.14
C TYR A 237 -12.91 2.12 -10.25
N ILE A 238 -12.91 3.26 -9.54
CA ILE A 238 -14.04 3.68 -8.71
C ILE A 238 -15.29 3.85 -9.58
N GLY A 239 -15.17 4.49 -10.74
CA GLY A 239 -16.28 4.68 -11.68
C GLY A 239 -16.91 3.36 -12.13
N VAL A 240 -16.08 2.38 -12.47
CA VAL A 240 -16.54 1.04 -12.86
C VAL A 240 -17.22 0.32 -11.69
N CYS A 241 -16.64 0.39 -10.48
CA CYS A 241 -17.28 -0.17 -9.29
C CYS A 241 -18.60 0.53 -8.95
N LEU A 242 -18.70 1.85 -9.13
CA LEU A 242 -19.95 2.59 -8.94
C LEU A 242 -21.03 2.14 -9.93
N ILE A 243 -20.68 1.81 -11.18
CA ILE A 243 -21.64 1.23 -12.12
C ILE A 243 -22.22 -0.08 -11.54
N ILE A 244 -21.37 -0.95 -10.97
CA ILE A 244 -21.84 -2.18 -10.31
C ILE A 244 -22.80 -1.84 -9.16
N VAL A 245 -22.42 -0.89 -8.30
CA VAL A 245 -23.26 -0.48 -7.16
C VAL A 245 -24.60 0.07 -7.62
N PHE A 246 -24.62 0.98 -8.61
CA PHE A 246 -25.86 1.59 -9.10
C PHE A 246 -26.78 0.62 -9.85
N THR A 247 -26.20 -0.32 -10.61
CA THR A 247 -27.02 -1.35 -11.30
C THR A 247 -27.60 -2.39 -10.35
N HIS A 248 -27.02 -2.53 -9.14
CA HIS A 248 -27.46 -3.48 -8.11
C HIS A 248 -27.89 -2.79 -6.81
N LEU A 249 -28.36 -1.55 -6.88
CA LEU A 249 -28.71 -0.71 -5.73
C LEU A 249 -29.62 -1.40 -4.68
N PRO A 250 -30.62 -2.21 -5.07
CA PRO A 250 -31.44 -2.95 -4.09
C PRO A 250 -30.68 -3.96 -3.24
N GLN A 251 -29.50 -4.42 -3.70
CA GLN A 251 -28.67 -5.39 -2.99
C GLN A 251 -27.71 -4.73 -1.98
N VAL A 252 -27.49 -3.42 -2.07
CA VAL A 252 -26.56 -2.68 -1.21
C VAL A 252 -26.88 -2.84 0.28
N PRO A 253 -28.12 -2.66 0.76
CA PRO A 253 -28.41 -2.84 2.19
C PRO A 253 -28.16 -4.28 2.67
N ALA A 254 -28.45 -5.28 1.83
CA ALA A 254 -28.22 -6.68 2.16
C ALA A 254 -26.70 -6.98 2.24
N ALA A 255 -25.90 -6.44 1.31
CA ALA A 255 -24.45 -6.59 1.35
C ALA A 255 -23.83 -5.96 2.59
N PHE A 256 -24.25 -4.75 2.98
CA PHE A 256 -23.79 -4.13 4.24
C PHE A 256 -24.21 -4.96 5.47
N ALA A 257 -25.43 -5.45 5.51
CA ALA A 257 -25.88 -6.32 6.60
C ALA A 257 -25.04 -7.61 6.67
N GLU A 258 -24.71 -8.20 5.53
CA GLU A 258 -23.88 -9.39 5.44
C GLU A 258 -22.45 -9.13 5.92
N ILE A 259 -21.83 -8.02 5.49
CA ILE A 259 -20.51 -7.60 5.94
C ILE A 259 -20.47 -7.46 7.47
N VAL A 260 -21.44 -6.75 8.06
CA VAL A 260 -21.49 -6.53 9.50
C VAL A 260 -21.77 -7.84 10.25
N GLN A 261 -22.75 -8.64 9.82
CA GLN A 261 -23.07 -9.91 10.47
C GLN A 261 -21.89 -10.90 10.42
N SER A 262 -21.19 -10.97 9.28
CA SER A 262 -20.01 -11.81 9.11
C SER A 262 -18.83 -11.30 9.97
N ALA A 263 -18.67 -9.98 10.11
CA ALA A 263 -17.58 -9.38 10.89
C ALA A 263 -17.62 -9.79 12.37
N PHE A 264 -18.80 -10.00 12.92
CA PHE A 264 -19.00 -10.38 14.32
C PHE A 264 -19.39 -11.86 14.50
N GLY A 265 -19.30 -12.66 13.45
CA GLY A 265 -19.60 -14.10 13.49
C GLY A 265 -21.07 -14.43 13.78
N LEU A 266 -21.99 -13.49 13.56
CA LEU A 266 -23.42 -13.64 13.93
C LEU A 266 -24.16 -14.74 13.16
N LYS A 267 -23.58 -15.18 12.02
CA LYS A 267 -24.12 -16.30 11.22
C LYS A 267 -23.51 -17.66 11.59
N ALA A 268 -22.48 -17.68 12.43
CA ALA A 268 -21.82 -18.93 12.81
C ALA A 268 -22.66 -19.70 13.84
N VAL A 269 -22.69 -21.01 13.71
CA VAL A 269 -23.38 -21.90 14.67
C VAL A 269 -22.68 -21.78 16.04
N ALA A 270 -23.45 -21.89 17.11
CA ALA A 270 -23.01 -21.73 18.49
C ALA A 270 -21.66 -22.45 18.77
N GLY A 271 -20.64 -21.70 19.21
CA GLY A 271 -19.27 -22.14 19.43
C GLY A 271 -18.27 -21.73 18.31
N GLY A 272 -18.72 -21.47 17.08
CA GLY A 272 -17.88 -21.03 15.97
C GLY A 272 -17.79 -19.52 15.78
N ALA A 273 -18.64 -18.72 16.43
CA ALA A 273 -18.74 -17.27 16.23
C ALA A 273 -17.44 -16.52 16.53
N ILE A 274 -16.79 -16.83 17.66
CA ILE A 274 -15.50 -16.20 18.05
C ILE A 274 -14.40 -16.59 17.05
N GLY A 275 -14.36 -17.85 16.62
CA GLY A 275 -13.40 -18.31 15.62
C GLY A 275 -13.59 -17.60 14.28
N ALA A 276 -14.82 -17.53 13.77
CA ALA A 276 -15.16 -16.85 12.52
C ALA A 276 -14.80 -15.34 12.59
N MET A 277 -15.16 -14.67 13.68
CA MET A 277 -14.81 -13.27 13.93
C MET A 277 -13.29 -13.06 13.93
N THR A 278 -12.54 -13.93 14.61
CA THR A 278 -11.07 -13.82 14.69
C THR A 278 -10.43 -13.99 13.32
N VAL A 279 -10.89 -14.93 12.50
CA VAL A 279 -10.39 -15.14 11.15
C VAL A 279 -10.71 -13.94 10.26
N ALA A 280 -11.96 -13.45 10.28
CA ALA A 280 -12.37 -12.27 9.53
C ALA A 280 -11.52 -11.05 9.91
N MET A 281 -11.32 -10.81 11.21
CA MET A 281 -10.49 -9.75 11.75
C MET A 281 -9.03 -9.88 11.29
N GLN A 282 -8.41 -11.03 11.47
CA GLN A 282 -7.01 -11.26 11.11
C GLN A 282 -6.78 -11.08 9.60
N LYS A 283 -7.63 -11.69 8.77
CA LYS A 283 -7.51 -11.60 7.31
C LYS A 283 -7.79 -10.20 6.79
N GLY A 284 -8.83 -9.54 7.32
CA GLY A 284 -9.19 -8.18 6.94
C GLY A 284 -8.10 -7.16 7.31
N ILE A 285 -7.62 -7.18 8.55
CA ILE A 285 -6.60 -6.24 9.02
C ILE A 285 -5.28 -6.45 8.30
N ALA A 286 -4.79 -7.70 8.21
CA ALA A 286 -3.51 -7.99 7.55
C ALA A 286 -3.51 -7.54 6.08
N ARG A 287 -4.58 -7.83 5.33
CA ARG A 287 -4.68 -7.41 3.91
C ARG A 287 -4.97 -5.92 3.75
N GLY A 288 -5.67 -5.29 4.71
CA GLY A 288 -5.83 -3.83 4.75
C GLY A 288 -4.50 -3.11 4.93
N ILE A 289 -3.69 -3.55 5.88
CA ILE A 289 -2.34 -3.01 6.12
C ILE A 289 -1.42 -3.24 4.92
N PHE A 290 -1.48 -4.43 4.33
CA PHE A 290 -0.73 -4.74 3.11
C PHE A 290 -1.09 -3.80 1.94
N SER A 291 -2.37 -3.41 1.82
CA SER A 291 -2.83 -2.48 0.78
C SER A 291 -2.38 -1.05 1.06
N ASN A 292 -2.72 -0.47 2.22
CA ASN A 292 -2.51 0.95 2.50
C ASN A 292 -1.14 1.27 3.13
N GLU A 293 -0.38 0.26 3.55
CA GLU A 293 0.95 0.39 4.16
C GLU A 293 1.00 1.27 5.42
N ALA A 294 -0.12 1.46 6.14
CA ALA A 294 -0.12 2.26 7.36
C ALA A 294 0.59 1.52 8.50
N GLY A 295 1.63 2.12 9.03
CA GLY A 295 2.49 1.53 10.07
C GLY A 295 3.68 0.75 9.51
N LEU A 296 3.76 0.52 8.19
CA LEU A 296 4.93 -0.11 7.57
C LEU A 296 6.11 0.85 7.40
N GLY A 297 5.87 2.16 7.32
CA GLY A 297 6.92 3.17 7.18
C GLY A 297 7.45 3.38 5.76
N SER A 298 6.82 2.81 4.75
CA SER A 298 7.21 2.97 3.35
C SER A 298 6.82 4.34 2.78
N ALA A 299 5.56 4.72 2.90
CA ALA A 299 5.03 5.97 2.35
C ALA A 299 5.69 7.27 2.86
N PRO A 300 6.17 7.38 4.13
CA PRO A 300 6.90 8.56 4.58
C PRO A 300 8.18 8.84 3.80
N ILE A 301 8.73 7.85 3.10
CA ILE A 301 9.89 8.03 2.21
C ILE A 301 9.54 8.98 1.04
N ALA A 302 8.34 8.82 0.44
CA ALA A 302 7.86 9.75 -0.58
C ALA A 302 7.42 11.10 0.03
N ALA A 303 6.77 11.07 1.19
CA ALA A 303 6.31 12.27 1.88
C ALA A 303 7.46 13.23 2.22
N ALA A 304 8.65 12.72 2.50
CA ALA A 304 9.84 13.52 2.77
C ALA A 304 10.29 14.37 1.57
N ALA A 305 9.99 13.95 0.33
CA ALA A 305 10.35 14.68 -0.88
C ALA A 305 9.38 15.83 -1.21
N ALA A 306 8.28 15.99 -0.46
CA ALA A 306 7.29 17.03 -0.71
C ALA A 306 7.85 18.44 -0.48
N GLN A 307 7.50 19.37 -1.37
CA GLN A 307 7.80 20.81 -1.24
C GLN A 307 6.89 21.43 -0.20
N THR A 308 7.33 21.44 1.04
CA THR A 308 6.64 22.10 2.16
C THR A 308 7.61 22.32 3.32
N ASN A 309 7.44 23.40 4.06
CA ASN A 309 8.14 23.67 5.32
C ASN A 309 7.29 23.32 6.54
N GLU A 310 6.02 22.92 6.31
CA GLU A 310 5.09 22.58 7.40
C GLU A 310 4.86 21.07 7.52
N PRO A 311 5.49 20.39 8.51
CA PRO A 311 5.36 18.94 8.70
C PRO A 311 3.91 18.48 8.86
N VAL A 312 3.09 19.23 9.60
CA VAL A 312 1.69 18.91 9.87
C VAL A 312 0.86 18.92 8.59
N ARG A 313 1.14 19.86 7.69
CA ARG A 313 0.47 19.93 6.39
C ARG A 313 0.72 18.67 5.57
N GLN A 314 1.98 18.23 5.48
CA GLN A 314 2.30 16.99 4.77
C GLN A 314 1.73 15.75 5.49
N GLY A 315 1.68 15.73 6.80
CA GLY A 315 0.98 14.68 7.55
C GLY A 315 -0.50 14.59 7.16
N LEU A 316 -1.20 15.73 7.07
CA LEU A 316 -2.60 15.79 6.61
C LEU A 316 -2.75 15.28 5.18
N VAL A 317 -1.87 15.66 4.27
CA VAL A 317 -1.87 15.13 2.90
C VAL A 317 -1.64 13.61 2.91
N SER A 318 -0.65 13.11 3.65
CA SER A 318 -0.29 11.70 3.70
C SER A 318 -1.43 10.80 4.22
N MET A 319 -2.23 11.27 5.20
CA MET A 319 -3.36 10.46 5.71
C MET A 319 -4.45 10.23 4.66
N THR A 320 -4.58 11.11 3.67
CA THR A 320 -5.56 10.94 2.58
C THR A 320 -5.23 9.74 1.71
N GLY A 321 -3.95 9.32 1.68
CA GLY A 321 -3.53 8.11 0.97
C GLY A 321 -4.26 6.87 1.48
N THR A 322 -4.29 6.64 2.79
CA THR A 322 -5.03 5.51 3.39
C THR A 322 -6.56 5.64 3.18
N PHE A 323 -7.07 6.86 3.21
CA PHE A 323 -8.49 7.12 2.92
C PHE A 323 -8.85 6.71 1.49
N ILE A 324 -8.06 7.14 0.50
CA ILE A 324 -8.31 6.83 -0.91
C ILE A 324 -8.09 5.33 -1.18
N ASP A 325 -6.96 4.78 -0.73
CA ASP A 325 -6.58 3.39 -0.98
C ASP A 325 -7.59 2.38 -0.42
N THR A 326 -7.89 2.47 0.86
CA THR A 326 -8.65 1.42 1.53
C THR A 326 -10.10 1.81 1.80
N ILE A 327 -10.35 3.01 2.35
CA ILE A 327 -11.73 3.40 2.68
C ILE A 327 -12.54 3.63 1.39
N ILE A 328 -11.91 4.06 0.29
CA ILE A 328 -12.61 4.18 -1.00
C ILE A 328 -12.36 2.93 -1.86
N VAL A 329 -11.13 2.70 -2.35
CA VAL A 329 -10.88 1.70 -3.40
C VAL A 329 -11.13 0.28 -2.94
N CYS A 330 -10.60 -0.16 -1.76
CA CYS A 330 -10.88 -1.51 -1.26
C CYS A 330 -12.36 -1.71 -0.89
N THR A 331 -13.04 -0.67 -0.38
CA THR A 331 -14.48 -0.75 -0.11
C THR A 331 -15.27 -0.98 -1.40
N MET A 332 -14.93 -0.28 -2.48
CA MET A 332 -15.57 -0.49 -3.79
C MET A 332 -15.35 -1.91 -4.30
N THR A 333 -14.12 -2.42 -4.23
CA THR A 333 -13.80 -3.81 -4.58
C THR A 333 -14.61 -4.80 -3.76
N GLY A 334 -14.60 -4.63 -2.44
CA GLY A 334 -15.27 -5.54 -1.52
C GLY A 334 -16.79 -5.53 -1.70
N LEU A 335 -17.39 -4.36 -1.89
CA LEU A 335 -18.84 -4.26 -2.19
C LEU A 335 -19.18 -4.97 -3.50
N ALA A 336 -18.41 -4.77 -4.56
CA ALA A 336 -18.64 -5.45 -5.84
C ALA A 336 -18.59 -6.99 -5.67
N ILE A 337 -17.63 -7.50 -4.90
CA ILE A 337 -17.47 -8.94 -4.62
C ILE A 337 -18.62 -9.49 -3.78
N VAL A 338 -19.02 -8.78 -2.71
CA VAL A 338 -20.08 -9.24 -1.80
C VAL A 338 -21.44 -9.17 -2.47
N MET A 339 -21.77 -8.06 -3.13
CA MET A 339 -23.06 -7.88 -3.83
C MET A 339 -23.30 -8.89 -4.93
N THR A 340 -22.26 -9.33 -5.64
CA THR A 340 -22.36 -10.31 -6.71
C THR A 340 -22.28 -11.76 -6.22
N GLY A 341 -21.96 -12.00 -4.93
CA GLY A 341 -21.76 -13.33 -4.38
C GLY A 341 -20.51 -14.06 -4.92
N ALA A 342 -19.62 -13.37 -5.61
CA ALA A 342 -18.45 -13.98 -6.23
C ALA A 342 -17.47 -14.61 -5.23
N TRP A 343 -17.52 -14.19 -3.97
CA TRP A 343 -16.66 -14.69 -2.89
C TRP A 343 -16.94 -16.13 -2.48
N ASP A 344 -18.17 -16.64 -2.72
CA ASP A 344 -18.61 -17.98 -2.35
C ASP A 344 -18.67 -18.96 -3.54
N MET A 345 -18.00 -18.64 -4.64
CA MET A 345 -18.03 -19.45 -5.88
C MET A 345 -16.82 -20.39 -6.00
N GLY A 346 -16.03 -20.58 -4.93
CA GLY A 346 -14.84 -21.45 -4.96
C GLY A 346 -13.71 -20.93 -5.86
N LEU A 347 -13.68 -19.61 -6.11
CA LEU A 347 -12.65 -18.93 -6.88
C LEU A 347 -11.58 -18.33 -5.95
N GLU A 348 -10.38 -18.08 -6.48
CA GLU A 348 -9.27 -17.50 -5.72
C GLU A 348 -8.64 -16.31 -6.46
N GLY A 349 -8.01 -15.43 -5.70
CA GLY A 349 -7.21 -14.33 -6.20
C GLY A 349 -7.97 -13.41 -7.16
N VAL A 350 -7.38 -13.10 -8.31
CA VAL A 350 -7.97 -12.19 -9.31
C VAL A 350 -9.25 -12.73 -9.93
N ALA A 351 -9.43 -14.07 -9.98
CA ALA A 351 -10.60 -14.68 -10.59
C ALA A 351 -11.91 -14.30 -9.87
N VAL A 352 -11.85 -14.06 -8.55
CA VAL A 352 -12.99 -13.59 -7.74
C VAL A 352 -13.45 -12.22 -8.23
N THR A 353 -12.55 -11.26 -8.33
CA THR A 353 -12.89 -9.90 -8.77
C THR A 353 -13.29 -9.89 -10.25
N THR A 354 -12.64 -10.71 -11.10
CA THR A 354 -13.03 -10.87 -12.51
C THR A 354 -14.47 -11.38 -12.62
N LYS A 355 -14.83 -12.36 -11.78
CA LYS A 355 -16.20 -12.89 -11.73
C LYS A 355 -17.18 -11.86 -11.23
N ALA A 356 -16.83 -11.12 -10.19
CA ALA A 356 -17.66 -10.04 -9.66
C ALA A 356 -17.95 -8.96 -10.72
N PHE A 357 -16.95 -8.55 -11.47
CA PHE A 357 -17.10 -7.58 -12.57
C PHE A 357 -17.92 -8.15 -13.73
N ALA A 358 -17.73 -9.42 -14.09
CA ALA A 358 -18.50 -10.06 -15.13
C ALA A 358 -19.99 -10.22 -14.80
N LEU A 359 -20.32 -10.39 -13.52
CA LEU A 359 -21.70 -10.50 -13.03
C LEU A 359 -22.35 -9.13 -12.76
N GLY A 360 -21.55 -8.15 -12.29
CA GLY A 360 -22.05 -6.86 -11.83
C GLY A 360 -22.15 -5.78 -12.91
N LEU A 361 -21.32 -5.87 -13.96
CA LEU A 361 -21.34 -4.85 -15.03
C LEU A 361 -22.36 -5.17 -16.11
N PRO A 362 -23.04 -4.16 -16.66
CA PRO A 362 -24.01 -4.32 -17.75
C PRO A 362 -23.33 -4.51 -19.11
N PHE A 363 -22.10 -5.05 -19.14
CA PHE A 363 -21.31 -5.26 -20.33
C PHE A 363 -21.06 -6.75 -20.57
N PRO A 364 -20.72 -7.17 -21.82
CA PRO A 364 -20.27 -8.54 -22.05
C PRO A 364 -19.10 -8.93 -21.14
N ALA A 365 -19.10 -10.17 -20.64
CA ALA A 365 -18.10 -10.66 -19.70
C ALA A 365 -16.64 -10.41 -20.17
N LYS A 366 -16.39 -10.52 -21.48
CA LYS A 366 -15.07 -10.23 -22.06
C LYS A 366 -14.68 -8.76 -21.93
N ALA A 367 -15.63 -7.83 -22.10
CA ALA A 367 -15.37 -6.40 -21.91
C ALA A 367 -15.11 -6.07 -20.43
N SER A 368 -15.89 -6.65 -19.52
CA SER A 368 -15.68 -6.51 -18.06
C SER A 368 -14.32 -7.04 -17.63
N ALA A 369 -13.90 -8.20 -18.14
CA ALA A 369 -12.58 -8.77 -17.89
C ALA A 369 -11.45 -7.90 -18.44
N PHE A 370 -11.64 -7.28 -19.63
CA PHE A 370 -10.67 -6.34 -20.21
C PHE A 370 -10.47 -5.11 -19.33
N VAL A 371 -11.55 -4.51 -18.85
CA VAL A 371 -11.48 -3.32 -17.97
C VAL A 371 -10.73 -3.66 -16.68
N LEU A 372 -11.05 -4.79 -16.06
CA LEU A 372 -10.35 -5.20 -14.83
C LEU A 372 -8.86 -5.49 -15.08
N MET A 373 -8.54 -6.19 -16.18
CA MET A 373 -7.16 -6.43 -16.58
C MET A 373 -6.39 -5.12 -16.74
N MET A 374 -6.96 -4.13 -17.45
CA MET A 374 -6.32 -2.81 -17.62
C MET A 374 -6.12 -2.09 -16.28
N CYS A 375 -7.13 -2.10 -15.39
CA CYS A 375 -6.99 -1.52 -14.05
C CYS A 375 -5.85 -2.19 -13.27
N LEU A 376 -5.78 -3.52 -13.28
CA LEU A 376 -4.74 -4.28 -12.59
C LEU A 376 -3.35 -3.99 -13.17
N VAL A 377 -3.22 -3.87 -14.49
CA VAL A 377 -1.96 -3.50 -15.15
C VAL A 377 -1.48 -2.13 -14.68
N PHE A 378 -2.34 -1.12 -14.66
CA PHE A 378 -1.96 0.22 -14.19
C PHE A 378 -1.63 0.23 -12.69
N PHE A 379 -2.44 -0.42 -11.86
CA PHE A 379 -2.21 -0.52 -10.42
C PHE A 379 -0.87 -1.17 -10.10
N ALA A 380 -0.61 -2.33 -10.69
CA ALA A 380 0.64 -3.05 -10.47
C ALA A 380 1.85 -2.33 -11.07
N PHE A 381 1.70 -1.69 -12.25
CA PHE A 381 2.78 -0.93 -12.86
C PHE A 381 3.22 0.26 -12.00
N THR A 382 2.26 1.02 -11.47
CA THR A 382 2.60 2.15 -10.59
C THR A 382 3.26 1.69 -9.29
N THR A 383 2.87 0.52 -8.76
CA THR A 383 3.50 -0.05 -7.56
C THR A 383 4.97 -0.40 -7.80
N ILE A 384 5.33 -0.90 -9.00
CA ILE A 384 6.74 -1.11 -9.38
C ILE A 384 7.53 0.22 -9.27
N LEU A 385 6.96 1.33 -9.74
CA LEU A 385 7.62 2.63 -9.72
C LEU A 385 7.78 3.20 -8.30
N GLY A 386 6.73 3.13 -7.49
CA GLY A 386 6.74 3.62 -6.11
C GLY A 386 7.75 2.88 -5.24
N TRP A 387 7.77 1.55 -5.32
CA TRP A 387 8.70 0.71 -4.57
C TRP A 387 10.14 0.79 -5.07
N ALA A 388 10.36 1.08 -6.37
CA ALA A 388 11.69 1.39 -6.87
C ALA A 388 12.30 2.58 -6.13
N TYR A 389 11.53 3.63 -5.92
CA TYR A 389 11.96 4.79 -5.16
C TYR A 389 12.21 4.47 -3.69
N TYR A 390 11.28 3.76 -3.02
CA TYR A 390 11.41 3.43 -1.60
C TYR A 390 12.66 2.61 -1.31
N SER A 391 12.86 1.55 -2.08
CA SER A 391 14.02 0.68 -1.90
C SER A 391 15.34 1.35 -2.26
N GLU A 392 15.35 2.23 -3.27
CA GLU A 392 16.52 3.07 -3.59
C GLU A 392 16.90 3.98 -2.42
N ARG A 393 15.92 4.66 -1.80
CA ARG A 393 16.18 5.53 -0.64
C ARG A 393 16.68 4.75 0.58
N CYS A 394 16.12 3.57 0.83
CA CYS A 394 16.61 2.67 1.88
C CYS A 394 18.06 2.27 1.64
N LEU A 395 18.41 1.86 0.42
CA LEU A 395 19.77 1.49 0.07
C LEU A 395 20.74 2.70 0.17
N GLU A 396 20.33 3.86 -0.31
CA GLU A 396 21.13 5.08 -0.25
C GLU A 396 21.56 5.41 1.18
N TYR A 397 20.64 5.30 2.15
CA TYR A 397 20.96 5.45 3.56
C TYR A 397 22.00 4.42 4.04
N LEU A 398 21.86 3.14 3.65
CA LEU A 398 22.78 2.07 4.04
C LEU A 398 24.21 2.29 3.50
N VAL A 399 24.32 2.78 2.28
CA VAL A 399 25.61 2.97 1.59
C VAL A 399 26.17 4.38 1.72
N ASN A 400 25.54 5.24 2.54
CA ASN A 400 25.91 6.65 2.74
C ASN A 400 26.05 7.42 1.40
N GLY A 401 25.07 7.29 0.51
CA GLY A 401 24.97 8.04 -0.73
C GLY A 401 25.96 7.66 -1.84
N LYS A 402 26.59 6.47 -1.80
CA LYS A 402 27.54 6.03 -2.85
C LYS A 402 26.83 5.87 -4.20
N LYS A 403 26.99 6.86 -5.08
CA LYS A 403 26.30 6.95 -6.39
C LYS A 403 26.45 5.70 -7.26
N PHE A 404 27.63 5.08 -7.28
CA PHE A 404 27.87 3.85 -8.07
C PHE A 404 26.94 2.70 -7.61
N VAL A 405 26.81 2.50 -6.30
CA VAL A 405 25.97 1.42 -5.73
C VAL A 405 24.48 1.68 -6.01
N ILE A 406 24.06 2.95 -5.90
CA ILE A 406 22.69 3.37 -6.19
C ILE A 406 22.35 3.13 -7.67
N THR A 407 23.29 3.50 -8.58
CA THR A 407 23.08 3.27 -10.02
C THR A 407 23.07 1.78 -10.35
N ALA A 408 23.96 0.99 -9.77
CA ALA A 408 23.94 -0.47 -9.93
C ALA A 408 22.62 -1.08 -9.44
N PHE A 409 22.09 -0.61 -8.31
CA PHE A 409 20.81 -1.07 -7.77
C PHE A 409 19.65 -0.79 -8.73
N LYS A 410 19.59 0.37 -9.36
CA LYS A 410 18.55 0.66 -10.37
C LYS A 410 18.53 -0.37 -11.49
N TRP A 411 19.71 -0.74 -11.99
CA TRP A 411 19.82 -1.76 -13.02
C TRP A 411 19.44 -3.16 -12.52
N PHE A 412 19.83 -3.52 -11.29
CA PHE A 412 19.39 -4.77 -10.66
C PHE A 412 17.88 -4.80 -10.44
N TYR A 413 17.28 -3.67 -10.07
CA TYR A 413 15.83 -3.58 -9.91
C TYR A 413 15.11 -3.78 -11.25
N ILE A 414 15.57 -3.14 -12.32
CA ILE A 414 15.02 -3.32 -13.68
C ILE A 414 15.20 -4.77 -14.16
N LEU A 415 16.33 -5.38 -13.85
CA LEU A 415 16.57 -6.80 -14.14
C LEU A 415 15.62 -7.71 -13.34
N ALA A 416 15.35 -7.41 -12.08
CA ALA A 416 14.38 -8.14 -11.26
C ALA A 416 12.96 -8.03 -11.83
N VAL A 417 12.56 -6.85 -12.32
CA VAL A 417 11.29 -6.66 -13.05
C VAL A 417 11.24 -7.54 -14.28
N PHE A 418 12.33 -7.64 -15.06
CA PHE A 418 12.39 -8.50 -16.25
C PHE A 418 12.29 -9.99 -15.92
N ILE A 419 12.95 -10.42 -14.84
CA ILE A 419 12.98 -11.84 -14.42
C ILE A 419 11.66 -12.25 -13.75
N GLY A 420 10.95 -11.31 -13.14
CA GLY A 420 9.75 -11.55 -12.35
C GLY A 420 8.71 -12.49 -12.98
N PRO A 421 8.34 -12.34 -14.26
CA PRO A 421 7.38 -13.21 -14.93
C PRO A 421 7.78 -14.69 -14.99
N PHE A 422 9.07 -14.95 -14.90
CA PHE A 422 9.65 -16.29 -15.04
C PHE A 422 9.94 -16.96 -13.69
N MET A 423 9.75 -16.22 -12.58
CA MET A 423 10.01 -16.72 -11.23
C MET A 423 8.74 -17.30 -10.61
N THR A 424 8.78 -18.59 -10.32
CA THR A 424 7.68 -19.34 -9.67
C THR A 424 8.02 -19.76 -8.24
N VAL A 425 9.14 -19.29 -7.70
CA VAL A 425 9.64 -19.75 -6.40
C VAL A 425 8.86 -19.09 -5.26
N SER A 426 7.90 -19.79 -4.68
CA SER A 426 7.08 -19.33 -3.56
C SER A 426 7.92 -18.82 -2.36
N ALA A 427 9.08 -19.43 -2.11
CA ALA A 427 9.99 -19.03 -1.04
C ALA A 427 10.43 -17.54 -1.15
N VAL A 428 10.66 -17.03 -2.36
CA VAL A 428 11.07 -15.62 -2.56
C VAL A 428 9.95 -14.67 -2.16
N TRP A 429 8.72 -15.03 -2.45
CA TRP A 429 7.54 -14.24 -2.10
C TRP A 429 7.32 -14.23 -0.59
N THR A 430 7.43 -15.41 0.05
CA THR A 430 7.30 -15.53 1.50
C THR A 430 8.40 -14.74 2.23
N ILE A 431 9.65 -14.78 1.74
CA ILE A 431 10.75 -13.97 2.30
C ILE A 431 10.43 -12.46 2.17
N ALA A 432 9.88 -12.04 1.04
CA ALA A 432 9.51 -10.64 0.85
C ALA A 432 8.36 -10.20 1.78
N ASP A 433 7.36 -11.06 2.00
CA ASP A 433 6.28 -10.80 2.95
C ASP A 433 6.81 -10.74 4.39
N ILE A 434 7.71 -11.64 4.77
CA ILE A 434 8.42 -11.61 6.05
C ILE A 434 9.16 -10.28 6.24
N CYS A 435 9.94 -9.85 5.24
CA CYS A 435 10.68 -8.58 5.30
C CYS A 435 9.74 -7.38 5.42
N ASN A 436 8.60 -7.41 4.73
CA ASN A 436 7.59 -6.36 4.80
C ASN A 436 6.99 -6.24 6.21
N GLY A 437 6.63 -7.37 6.83
CA GLY A 437 6.16 -7.38 8.22
C GLY A 437 7.24 -6.92 9.22
N LEU A 438 8.48 -7.37 9.04
CA LEU A 438 9.61 -6.96 9.89
C LEU A 438 9.97 -5.48 9.74
N MET A 439 9.73 -4.87 8.58
CA MET A 439 9.94 -3.43 8.35
C MET A 439 9.01 -2.59 9.22
N ALA A 440 7.79 -3.07 9.52
CA ALA A 440 6.84 -2.36 10.37
C ALA A 440 7.36 -2.16 11.80
N PHE A 441 8.06 -3.13 12.37
CA PHE A 441 8.49 -3.09 13.76
C PHE A 441 9.36 -1.86 14.10
N PRO A 442 10.46 -1.55 13.40
CA PRO A 442 11.25 -0.34 13.64
C PRO A 442 10.43 0.93 13.53
N ASN A 443 9.54 0.99 12.55
CA ASN A 443 8.68 2.15 12.33
C ASN A 443 7.69 2.36 13.49
N LEU A 444 6.99 1.33 13.92
CA LEU A 444 6.02 1.41 15.01
C LEU A 444 6.68 1.79 16.35
N VAL A 445 7.87 1.26 16.62
CA VAL A 445 8.68 1.67 17.78
C VAL A 445 8.98 3.17 17.72
N ALA A 446 9.36 3.69 16.57
CA ALA A 446 9.63 5.12 16.41
C ALA A 446 8.37 5.98 16.57
N LEU A 447 7.24 5.57 15.98
CA LEU A 447 5.97 6.27 16.13
C LEU A 447 5.51 6.34 17.59
N LEU A 448 5.67 5.24 18.33
CA LEU A 448 5.37 5.20 19.76
C LEU A 448 6.33 6.06 20.59
N ALA A 449 7.62 6.06 20.28
CA ALA A 449 8.60 6.90 20.96
C ALA A 449 8.39 8.39 20.68
N LEU A 450 8.09 8.76 19.43
CA LEU A 450 7.96 10.14 18.97
C LEU A 450 6.51 10.66 19.00
N ASN A 451 5.57 9.92 19.60
CA ASN A 451 4.17 10.34 19.63
C ASN A 451 3.95 11.69 20.35
N GLY A 452 4.82 12.04 21.29
CA GLY A 452 4.84 13.34 21.96
C GLY A 452 5.12 14.48 20.99
N ASP A 453 6.12 14.31 20.12
CA ASP A 453 6.48 15.26 19.07
C ASP A 453 5.35 15.44 18.05
N VAL A 454 4.69 14.34 17.69
CA VAL A 454 3.54 14.39 16.79
C VAL A 454 2.43 15.26 17.38
N VAL A 455 2.11 15.08 18.64
CA VAL A 455 1.04 15.82 19.31
C VAL A 455 1.40 17.30 19.49
N SER A 456 2.63 17.60 19.94
CA SER A 456 3.07 18.98 20.18
C SER A 456 3.15 19.80 18.90
N GLU A 457 3.71 19.22 17.83
CA GLU A 457 3.81 19.87 16.52
C GLU A 457 2.42 20.12 15.91
N THR A 458 1.54 19.12 15.99
CA THR A 458 0.15 19.24 15.52
C THR A 458 -0.58 20.38 16.26
N ARG A 459 -0.46 20.42 17.58
CA ARG A 459 -1.10 21.45 18.40
C ARG A 459 -0.58 22.85 18.04
N GLY A 460 0.74 23.02 17.98
CA GLY A 460 1.36 24.31 17.63
C GLY A 460 0.94 24.80 16.24
N TYR A 461 0.85 23.90 15.27
CA TYR A 461 0.35 24.24 13.94
C TYR A 461 -1.12 24.67 13.95
N LEU A 462 -2.01 23.92 14.62
CA LEU A 462 -3.43 24.23 14.68
C LEU A 462 -3.72 25.56 15.40
N GLU A 463 -2.88 25.92 16.38
CA GLU A 463 -2.92 27.21 17.05
C GLU A 463 -2.49 28.35 16.09
N ARG A 464 -1.38 28.17 15.35
CA ARG A 464 -0.89 29.18 14.38
C ARG A 464 -1.89 29.46 13.26
N VAL A 465 -2.61 28.45 12.79
CA VAL A 465 -3.62 28.62 11.72
C VAL A 465 -5.01 28.95 12.22
N GLY A 466 -5.15 29.29 13.53
CA GLY A 466 -6.39 29.79 14.12
C GLY A 466 -7.54 28.78 14.24
N ILE A 467 -7.25 27.48 14.13
CA ILE A 467 -8.26 26.40 14.25
C ILE A 467 -8.56 26.08 15.73
N VAL A 468 -7.57 26.22 16.59
CA VAL A 468 -7.71 26.07 18.05
C VAL A 468 -7.38 27.41 18.67
N LYS A 469 -8.32 27.99 19.44
CA LYS A 469 -8.04 29.19 20.23
C LYS A 469 -7.01 28.82 21.30
N THR A 470 -5.95 29.61 21.39
CA THR A 470 -5.03 29.56 22.54
C THR A 470 -5.87 29.84 23.80
N THR A 471 -6.07 28.88 24.65
CA THR A 471 -6.52 29.12 26.01
C THR A 471 -5.36 29.83 26.74
N VAL A 472 -5.28 31.13 26.56
CA VAL A 472 -4.47 31.98 27.43
C VAL A 472 -5.24 32.07 28.74
N GLY A 473 -4.76 31.37 29.76
CA GLY A 473 -5.29 31.43 31.12
C GLY A 473 -5.42 30.06 31.75
N GLU A 474 -4.36 29.61 32.35
CA GLU A 474 -4.32 29.23 33.77
C GLU A 474 -2.89 28.75 34.07
N ALA A 475 -2.19 29.62 34.80
CA ALA A 475 -0.91 29.41 35.40
C ALA A 475 -1.01 28.40 36.55
#